data_ad97c5be2b8c88cf26a46f07398c961e
#
_entry.id   ad97c5be2b8c88cf26a46f07398c961e
#
_cell.length_a   1.000
_cell.length_b   1.000
_cell.length_c   1.000
_cell.angle_alpha   90.00
_cell.angle_beta   90.00
_cell.angle_gamma   90.00
#
_symmetry.space_group_name_H-M   'P 1'
#
loop_
_entity.id
_entity.type
_entity.pdbx_description
1 polymer ?
#
loop_
_entity_poly.entity_id
_entity_poly.type
_entity_poly.pdbx_seq_one_letter_code
_entity_poly.pdbx_strand_id
1 'polypeptide(L)'
;MKYPLMRNNILREDLDAVIKHLEKDDPILTNGPYVREFEAAWSKWLGVKYSVFVNSGSSANLLSMAILKIIHPEGGEVIVPSLTWISDISSVLQNGFTPVFVDTDPYSLAMDTNEILAKITKRTRAVFLT
;
A
#
# COMPACT_ATOMS: atom_id res chain seq x y z
N MET A 1 -22.72 -16.24 -9.15
CA MET A 1 -22.45 -14.90 -8.57
C MET A 1 -21.19 -14.35 -9.23
N LYS A 2 -21.20 -13.13 -9.76
CA LYS A 2 -19.96 -12.53 -10.33
C LYS A 2 -19.34 -11.64 -9.25
N TYR A 3 -18.11 -11.94 -8.87
CA TYR A 3 -17.30 -11.08 -7.99
C TYR A 3 -16.37 -10.24 -8.88
N PRO A 4 -16.73 -8.99 -9.20
CA PRO A 4 -15.83 -8.13 -9.98
C PRO A 4 -14.63 -7.76 -9.12
N LEU A 5 -13.45 -7.73 -9.73
CA LEU A 5 -12.21 -7.33 -9.08
C LEU A 5 -12.30 -5.90 -8.51
N MET A 6 -13.02 -5.03 -9.21
CA MET A 6 -13.21 -3.63 -8.82
C MET A 6 -14.55 -3.12 -9.35
N ARG A 7 -15.18 -2.24 -8.59
CA ARG A 7 -16.27 -1.40 -9.08
C ARG A 7 -15.71 0.00 -9.35
N ASN A 8 -15.99 0.53 -10.52
CA ASN A 8 -15.62 1.92 -10.83
C ASN A 8 -16.43 2.88 -9.95
N ASN A 9 -15.74 3.66 -9.13
CA ASN A 9 -16.31 4.68 -8.26
C ASN A 9 -15.85 6.11 -8.61
N ILE A 10 -15.20 6.27 -9.78
CA ILE A 10 -14.85 7.59 -10.33
C ILE A 10 -16.10 8.18 -10.94
N LEU A 11 -16.54 9.30 -10.41
CA LEU A 11 -17.73 10.01 -10.86
C LEU A 11 -17.44 10.88 -12.09
N ARG A 12 -18.48 11.32 -12.78
CA ARG A 12 -18.32 12.23 -13.93
C ARG A 12 -17.68 13.55 -13.52
N GLU A 13 -18.05 14.08 -12.37
CA GLU A 13 -17.49 15.31 -11.78
C GLU A 13 -16.00 15.21 -11.46
N ASP A 14 -15.49 14.02 -11.07
CA ASP A 14 -14.06 13.79 -10.87
C ASP A 14 -13.30 13.90 -12.20
N LEU A 15 -13.88 13.30 -13.28
CA LEU A 15 -13.32 13.41 -14.62
C LEU A 15 -13.33 14.83 -15.16
N ASP A 16 -14.42 15.57 -14.92
CA ASP A 16 -14.54 16.97 -15.34
C ASP A 16 -13.51 17.86 -14.63
N ALA A 17 -13.21 17.59 -13.35
CA ALA A 17 -12.15 18.28 -12.63
C ALA A 17 -10.77 18.03 -13.24
N VAL A 18 -10.48 16.78 -13.65
CA VAL A 18 -9.24 16.44 -14.35
C VAL A 18 -9.16 17.12 -15.72
N ILE A 19 -10.23 17.07 -16.50
CA ILE A 19 -10.31 17.73 -17.81
C ILE A 19 -10.03 19.23 -17.67
N LYS A 20 -10.71 19.89 -16.75
CA LYS A 20 -10.52 21.32 -16.47
C LYS A 20 -9.07 21.66 -16.06
N HIS A 21 -8.40 20.74 -15.38
CA HIS A 21 -6.98 20.93 -15.05
C HIS A 21 -6.09 20.87 -16.30
N LEU A 22 -6.39 19.90 -17.19
CA LEU A 22 -5.62 19.70 -18.44
C LEU A 22 -5.86 20.80 -19.47
N GLU A 23 -6.98 21.52 -19.40
CA GLU A 23 -7.31 22.65 -20.29
C GLU A 23 -6.56 23.95 -19.97
N LYS A 24 -5.76 23.98 -18.88
CA LYS A 24 -4.91 25.14 -18.57
C LYS A 24 -3.77 25.25 -19.56
N ASP A 25 -3.30 26.48 -19.81
CA ASP A 25 -2.19 26.74 -20.74
C ASP A 25 -0.88 26.04 -20.32
N ASP A 26 -0.66 25.88 -19.01
CA ASP A 26 0.53 25.21 -18.44
C ASP A 26 0.12 24.33 -17.24
N PRO A 27 -0.48 23.15 -17.49
CA PRO A 27 -0.90 22.26 -16.42
C PRO A 27 0.29 21.54 -15.80
N ILE A 28 0.46 21.63 -14.48
CA ILE A 28 1.50 20.89 -13.77
C ILE A 28 1.01 19.43 -13.61
N LEU A 29 1.68 18.52 -14.33
CA LEU A 29 1.34 17.07 -14.35
C LEU A 29 2.29 16.23 -13.50
N THR A 30 3.10 16.86 -12.67
CA THR A 30 4.05 16.20 -11.75
C THR A 30 3.71 16.53 -10.29
N ASN A 31 4.69 16.45 -9.38
CA ASN A 31 4.51 16.79 -7.98
C ASN A 31 4.28 18.28 -7.76
N GLY A 32 3.05 18.73 -7.98
CA GLY A 32 2.60 20.12 -7.90
C GLY A 32 1.75 20.44 -6.67
N PRO A 33 1.05 21.59 -6.68
CA PRO A 33 0.22 22.03 -5.56
C PRO A 33 -0.86 21.02 -5.16
N TYR A 34 -1.53 20.38 -6.12
CA TYR A 34 -2.60 19.42 -5.85
C TYR A 34 -2.12 18.16 -5.10
N VAL A 35 -0.87 17.74 -5.32
CA VAL A 35 -0.28 16.64 -4.54
C VAL A 35 -0.17 17.05 -3.06
N ARG A 36 0.34 18.26 -2.80
CA ARG A 36 0.46 18.79 -1.43
C ARG A 36 -0.90 18.98 -0.74
N GLU A 37 -1.89 19.47 -1.48
CA GLU A 37 -3.27 19.61 -1.00
C GLU A 37 -3.87 18.25 -0.64
N PHE A 38 -3.66 17.26 -1.50
CA PHE A 38 -4.10 15.88 -1.24
C PHE A 38 -3.40 15.30 0.00
N GLU A 39 -2.08 15.40 0.10
CA GLU A 39 -1.32 14.92 1.27
C GLU A 39 -1.81 15.57 2.58
N ALA A 40 -2.09 16.87 2.55
CA ALA A 40 -2.61 17.59 3.72
C ALA A 40 -4.03 17.14 4.07
N ALA A 41 -4.91 17.01 3.09
CA ALA A 41 -6.30 16.57 3.29
C ALA A 41 -6.34 15.12 3.79
N TRP A 42 -5.53 14.23 3.21
CA TRP A 42 -5.42 12.84 3.60
C TRP A 42 -4.87 12.69 5.01
N SER A 43 -3.81 13.43 5.35
CA SER A 43 -3.24 13.45 6.70
C SER A 43 -4.27 13.88 7.75
N LYS A 44 -5.05 14.90 7.43
CA LYS A 44 -6.14 15.40 8.32
C LYS A 44 -7.23 14.33 8.49
N TRP A 45 -7.65 13.69 7.40
CA TRP A 45 -8.69 12.66 7.44
C TRP A 45 -8.24 11.44 8.22
N LEU A 46 -7.00 10.98 8.01
CA LEU A 46 -6.44 9.81 8.67
C LEU A 46 -6.01 10.08 10.13
N GLY A 47 -5.88 11.35 10.53
CA GLY A 47 -5.43 11.73 11.88
C GLY A 47 -3.93 11.58 12.09
N VAL A 48 -3.13 11.65 11.02
CA VAL A 48 -1.65 11.57 11.08
C VAL A 48 -1.01 12.91 10.75
N LYS A 49 0.25 13.08 11.14
CA LYS A 49 0.97 14.34 10.92
C LYS A 49 1.38 14.54 9.46
N TYR A 50 1.77 13.47 8.79
CA TYR A 50 2.28 13.52 7.43
C TYR A 50 1.75 12.34 6.60
N SER A 51 1.53 12.59 5.32
CA SER A 51 1.27 11.59 4.29
C SER A 51 2.16 11.90 3.09
N VAL A 52 2.56 10.87 2.37
CA VAL A 52 3.38 11.00 1.16
C VAL A 52 2.63 10.33 0.02
N PHE A 53 2.30 11.11 -0.99
CA PHE A 53 1.68 10.61 -2.21
C PHE A 53 2.72 9.96 -3.11
N VAL A 54 2.37 8.81 -3.67
CA VAL A 54 3.18 8.06 -4.64
C VAL A 54 2.34 7.67 -5.84
N ASN A 55 3.00 7.32 -6.94
CA ASN A 55 2.34 7.02 -8.21
C ASN A 55 1.57 5.69 -8.25
N SER A 56 1.78 4.80 -7.28
CA SER A 56 1.12 3.49 -7.22
C SER A 56 1.21 2.86 -5.84
N GLY A 57 0.33 1.89 -5.56
CA GLY A 57 0.41 1.04 -4.37
C GLY A 57 1.73 0.25 -4.30
N SER A 58 2.25 -0.19 -5.45
CA SER A 58 3.56 -0.87 -5.51
C SER A 58 4.70 0.02 -5.02
N SER A 59 4.68 1.31 -5.36
CA SER A 59 5.65 2.28 -4.83
C SER A 59 5.47 2.52 -3.34
N ALA A 60 4.22 2.57 -2.86
CA ALA A 60 3.94 2.69 -1.44
C ALA A 60 4.48 1.48 -0.66
N ASN A 61 4.24 0.27 -1.16
CA ASN A 61 4.75 -0.97 -0.58
C ASN A 61 6.28 -0.97 -0.51
N LEU A 62 6.94 -0.62 -1.61
CA LEU A 62 8.39 -0.55 -1.68
C LEU A 62 8.98 0.44 -0.67
N LEU A 63 8.41 1.65 -0.57
CA LEU A 63 8.85 2.66 0.38
C LEU A 63 8.60 2.24 1.83
N SER A 64 7.47 1.60 2.12
CA SER A 64 7.16 1.09 3.46
C SER A 64 8.21 0.05 3.91
N MET A 65 8.58 -0.86 3.02
CA MET A 65 9.62 -1.86 3.30
C MET A 65 11.01 -1.22 3.38
N ALA A 66 11.31 -0.18 2.59
CA ALA A 66 12.56 0.57 2.69
C ALA A 66 12.69 1.28 4.05
N ILE A 67 11.60 1.87 4.55
CA ILE A 67 11.57 2.47 5.90
C ILE A 67 11.79 1.39 6.97
N LEU A 68 11.12 0.25 6.83
CA LEU A 68 11.32 -0.89 7.74
C LEU A 68 12.79 -1.34 7.74
N LYS A 69 13.47 -1.32 6.58
CA LYS A 69 14.89 -1.65 6.46
C LYS A 69 15.81 -0.65 7.15
N ILE A 70 15.45 0.62 7.16
CA ILE A 70 16.19 1.64 7.92
C ILE A 70 16.09 1.37 9.43
N ILE A 71 14.91 0.96 9.90
CA ILE A 71 14.66 0.64 11.32
C ILE A 71 15.32 -0.68 11.71
N HIS A 72 15.33 -1.66 10.81
CA HIS A 72 15.87 -3.00 11.00
C HIS A 72 16.92 -3.34 9.93
N PRO A 73 18.11 -2.71 9.99
CA PRO A 73 19.17 -2.90 8.99
C PRO A 73 19.64 -4.34 8.86
N GLU A 74 19.54 -5.12 9.95
CA GLU A 74 19.83 -6.56 9.96
C GLU A 74 18.84 -7.41 9.14
N GLY A 75 17.70 -6.83 8.74
CA GLY A 75 16.62 -7.57 8.10
C GLY A 75 15.75 -8.34 9.08
N GLY A 76 15.16 -9.41 8.63
CA GLY A 76 14.26 -10.26 9.42
C GLY A 76 13.17 -10.86 8.56
N GLU A 77 12.05 -11.18 9.20
CA GLU A 77 10.88 -11.81 8.60
C GLU A 77 9.72 -10.82 8.51
N VAL A 78 9.01 -10.86 7.40
CA VAL A 78 7.74 -10.14 7.22
C VAL A 78 6.67 -11.18 6.89
N ILE A 79 5.65 -11.26 7.74
CA ILE A 79 4.51 -12.14 7.50
C ILE A 79 3.65 -11.53 6.40
N VAL A 80 3.32 -12.34 5.38
CA VAL A 80 2.61 -11.91 4.17
C VAL A 80 1.50 -12.88 3.82
N PRO A 81 0.39 -12.45 3.22
CA PRO A 81 -0.65 -13.35 2.75
C PRO A 81 -0.19 -14.16 1.55
N SER A 82 -0.69 -15.40 1.43
CA SER A 82 -0.43 -16.25 0.26
C SER A 82 -1.22 -15.80 -0.97
N LEU A 83 -2.37 -15.16 -0.77
CA LEU A 83 -3.22 -14.59 -1.83
C LEU A 83 -3.15 -13.07 -1.76
N THR A 84 -2.32 -12.46 -2.60
CA THR A 84 -2.09 -11.02 -2.60
C THR A 84 -1.47 -10.53 -3.93
N TRP A 85 -1.26 -9.22 -4.04
CA TRP A 85 -0.52 -8.65 -5.16
C TRP A 85 0.96 -9.00 -5.08
N ILE A 86 1.57 -9.26 -6.22
CA ILE A 86 3.01 -9.58 -6.31
C ILE A 86 3.89 -8.46 -5.71
N SER A 87 3.42 -7.20 -5.74
CA SER A 87 4.14 -6.06 -5.17
C SER A 87 4.35 -6.16 -3.66
N ASP A 88 3.47 -6.84 -2.94
CA ASP A 88 3.58 -7.04 -1.50
C ASP A 88 4.77 -7.95 -1.18
N ILE A 89 4.89 -9.03 -1.92
CA ILE A 89 5.98 -10.00 -1.77
C ILE A 89 7.30 -9.43 -2.31
N SER A 90 7.26 -8.81 -3.50
CA SER A 90 8.47 -8.28 -4.15
C SER A 90 9.10 -7.14 -3.35
N SER A 91 8.29 -6.27 -2.72
CA SER A 91 8.80 -5.18 -1.88
C SER A 91 9.56 -5.70 -0.65
N VAL A 92 9.09 -6.80 -0.05
CA VAL A 92 9.75 -7.49 1.07
C VAL A 92 11.11 -8.04 0.63
N LEU A 93 11.15 -8.77 -0.49
CA LEU A 93 12.37 -9.37 -1.03
C LEU A 93 13.40 -8.31 -1.47
N GLN A 94 12.94 -7.26 -2.17
CA GLN A 94 13.81 -6.19 -2.67
C GLN A 94 14.50 -5.41 -1.55
N ASN A 95 13.91 -5.37 -0.38
CA ASN A 95 14.50 -4.73 0.80
C ASN A 95 15.27 -5.71 1.72
N GLY A 96 15.49 -6.94 1.27
CA GLY A 96 16.32 -7.92 1.99
C GLY A 96 15.66 -8.49 3.23
N PHE A 97 14.33 -8.53 3.28
CA PHE A 97 13.55 -9.30 4.25
C PHE A 97 13.14 -10.65 3.70
N THR A 98 12.81 -11.56 4.60
CA THR A 98 12.31 -12.90 4.24
C THR A 98 10.78 -12.90 4.38
N PRO A 99 10.02 -13.12 3.29
CA PRO A 99 8.57 -13.27 3.40
C PRO A 99 8.23 -14.61 4.05
N VAL A 100 7.33 -14.56 5.04
CA VAL A 100 6.76 -15.72 5.72
C VAL A 100 5.28 -15.79 5.34
N PHE A 101 4.92 -16.75 4.52
CA PHE A 101 3.58 -16.87 4.00
C PHE A 101 2.61 -17.42 5.04
N VAL A 102 1.41 -16.82 5.08
CA VAL A 102 0.26 -17.26 5.87
C VAL A 102 -0.89 -17.56 4.94
N ASP A 103 -1.62 -18.63 5.23
CA ASP A 103 -2.75 -19.02 4.41
C ASP A 103 -3.95 -18.08 4.62
N THR A 104 -4.91 -18.20 3.71
CA THR A 104 -6.12 -17.38 3.67
C THR A 104 -7.27 -18.15 4.31
N ASP A 105 -7.96 -17.53 5.22
CA ASP A 105 -9.24 -18.05 5.74
C ASP A 105 -10.27 -18.12 4.60
N PRO A 106 -10.83 -19.30 4.30
CA PRO A 106 -11.70 -19.48 3.13
C PRO A 106 -13.06 -18.76 3.23
N TYR A 107 -13.44 -18.31 4.42
CA TYR A 107 -14.72 -17.63 4.65
C TYR A 107 -14.58 -16.11 4.57
N SER A 108 -13.58 -15.56 5.21
CA SER A 108 -13.32 -14.12 5.23
C SER A 108 -12.47 -13.64 4.06
N LEU A 109 -11.70 -14.52 3.44
CA LEU A 109 -10.67 -14.25 2.44
C LEU A 109 -9.51 -13.38 2.97
N ALA A 110 -9.43 -13.19 4.28
CA ALA A 110 -8.34 -12.53 4.96
C ALA A 110 -7.25 -13.53 5.37
N MET A 111 -6.14 -13.03 5.87
CA MET A 111 -5.09 -13.88 6.45
C MET A 111 -5.63 -14.64 7.67
N ASP A 112 -5.31 -15.93 7.78
CA ASP A 112 -5.67 -16.71 8.97
C ASP A 112 -4.90 -16.20 10.20
N THR A 113 -5.66 -15.66 11.16
CA THR A 113 -5.10 -15.07 12.38
C THR A 113 -4.33 -16.09 13.23
N ASN A 114 -4.79 -17.35 13.28
CA ASN A 114 -4.11 -18.39 14.06
C ASN A 114 -2.75 -18.73 13.42
N GLU A 115 -2.70 -18.79 12.09
CA GLU A 115 -1.43 -18.97 11.37
C GLU A 115 -0.49 -17.79 11.55
N ILE A 116 -0.99 -16.55 11.53
CA ILE A 116 -0.17 -15.37 11.84
C ILE A 116 0.50 -15.56 13.19
N LEU A 117 -0.29 -15.85 14.24
CA LEU A 117 0.22 -16.03 15.60
C LEU A 117 1.23 -17.17 15.70
N ALA A 118 0.97 -18.29 15.02
CA ALA A 118 1.85 -19.46 15.01
C ALA A 118 3.21 -19.21 14.31
N LYS A 119 3.23 -18.27 13.34
CA LYS A 119 4.42 -17.96 12.54
C LYS A 119 5.24 -16.77 13.05
N ILE A 120 4.80 -16.10 14.13
CA ILE A 120 5.57 -15.04 14.77
C ILE A 120 6.82 -15.63 15.44
N THR A 121 7.98 -15.08 15.09
CA THR A 121 9.27 -15.41 15.71
C THR A 121 9.95 -14.16 16.25
N LYS A 122 11.09 -14.33 16.92
CA LYS A 122 11.94 -13.20 17.34
C LYS A 122 12.51 -12.40 16.15
N ARG A 123 12.46 -12.94 14.95
CA ARG A 123 12.91 -12.31 13.70
C ARG A 123 11.79 -11.57 12.98
N THR A 124 10.53 -11.77 13.36
CA THR A 124 9.39 -11.08 12.75
C THR A 124 9.47 -9.59 13.03
N ARG A 125 9.43 -8.78 11.97
CA ARG A 125 9.52 -7.31 12.01
C ARG A 125 8.20 -6.64 11.65
N ALA A 126 7.39 -7.28 10.82
CA ALA A 126 6.09 -6.76 10.42
C ALA A 126 5.14 -7.87 9.99
N VAL A 127 3.86 -7.52 9.98
CA VAL A 127 2.80 -8.25 9.27
C VAL A 127 2.29 -7.32 8.17
N PHE A 128 2.35 -7.79 6.93
CA PHE A 128 1.89 -7.05 5.77
C PHE A 128 0.43 -7.45 5.51
N LEU A 129 -0.48 -6.52 5.72
CA LEU A 129 -1.91 -6.73 5.49
C LEU A 129 -2.32 -6.13 4.14
N THR A 130 -3.16 -6.87 3.40
CA THR A 130 -3.72 -6.42 2.12
C THR A 130 -5.24 -6.48 2.17
#